data_a442eb600fd5714683cc6e5eb4817776
#
_entry.id   a442eb600fd5714683cc6e5eb4817776
#
_cell.length_a   1.000
_cell.length_b   1.000
_cell.length_c   1.000
_cell.angle_alpha   90.00
_cell.angle_beta   90.00
_cell.angle_gamma   90.00
#
_symmetry.space_group_name_H-M   'P 1'
#
loop_
_entity.id
_entity.type
_entity.pdbx_description
1 polymer ?
#
loop_
_entity_poly.entity_id
_entity_poly.type
_entity_poly.pdbx_seq_one_letter_code
_entity_poly.pdbx_strand_id
1 'polypeptide(L)'
;DGEPIDLAIWTTTPWTLPANRAVALSADLDYVLLDLGGRRVLVADALAEDCAQRFGAESHEVIGRAKGAALEGLLVVPPFGEAPVPIVLGEHVTTEAGTGCVHTAPAHGLEDFDMGRRYGLEVYNPVGGNGVYHPDTPVFAGQHIFKANDDIVAALDERKVLLCHSPFQHSYPHCWRHKTPIIFRATPQWFVSMTGNGLLAAAKSAVEDVQWIPDWGRARIDSMLAERPDWCISRQRTWGVPIALFVHNTTGEIHPDTQSLMEQVAVRMESQGIDAWFELDPAELLGDDAVHYEKVTDTLDVWFDSGVTHECVLREREGLSWPADLYLEGSDQHRGWFQSSLLTGTGTHNTAPYRQVLTHGFTVDGDGRKMSKSLGNIIPAGKAMQDLGADVLRLYVSAADYRNEISASDEIFKRTSDAYRRIPQHGALFARQSRRFRPGDRLLAGRTVAVSYTHLTLPTKVTV
;
A
#
# COMPACT_ATOMS: atom_id res chain seq x y z
N ASP A 1 49.28 8.70 10.89
CA ASP A 1 50.28 8.80 9.85
C ASP A 1 49.75 9.20 8.44
N GLY A 2 48.68 9.94 8.30
CA GLY A 2 48.40 10.77 7.09
C GLY A 2 48.09 10.09 5.74
N GLU A 3 48.10 8.76 5.64
CA GLU A 3 47.75 8.12 4.39
C GLU A 3 46.20 7.89 4.31
N PRO A 4 45.61 8.08 3.10
CA PRO A 4 44.16 7.96 2.93
C PRO A 4 43.68 6.53 3.22
N ILE A 5 42.50 6.43 3.80
CA ILE A 5 41.79 5.17 4.02
C ILE A 5 40.50 5.23 3.20
N ASP A 6 40.32 4.22 2.34
CA ASP A 6 39.09 4.06 1.60
C ASP A 6 38.11 3.21 2.41
N LEU A 7 36.83 3.58 2.40
CA LEU A 7 35.74 2.77 2.92
C LEU A 7 35.01 2.15 1.73
N ALA A 8 35.08 0.81 1.61
CA ALA A 8 34.48 0.12 0.46
C ALA A 8 32.99 -0.07 0.66
N ILE A 9 32.18 0.52 -0.17
CA ILE A 9 30.72 0.26 -0.24
C ILE A 9 30.37 -0.67 -1.38
N TRP A 10 29.24 -1.32 -1.30
CA TRP A 10 28.70 -2.15 -2.37
C TRP A 10 27.28 -1.71 -2.71
N THR A 11 26.96 -1.66 -4.00
CA THR A 11 25.63 -1.31 -4.49
C THR A 11 25.27 -2.06 -5.77
N THR A 12 24.02 -2.43 -5.92
CA THR A 12 23.41 -2.94 -7.15
C THR A 12 22.72 -1.83 -7.96
N THR A 13 22.67 -0.62 -7.43
CA THR A 13 22.00 0.54 -8.02
C THR A 13 22.93 1.75 -8.07
N PRO A 14 23.96 1.76 -8.95
CA PRO A 14 24.94 2.84 -9.04
C PRO A 14 24.31 4.23 -9.18
N TRP A 15 23.14 4.31 -9.81
CA TRP A 15 22.41 5.55 -10.02
C TRP A 15 22.00 6.29 -8.73
N THR A 16 22.05 5.63 -7.56
CA THR A 16 21.79 6.29 -6.27
C THR A 16 23.00 6.98 -5.65
N LEU A 17 24.23 6.70 -6.16
CA LEU A 17 25.47 7.27 -5.61
C LEU A 17 25.52 8.80 -5.60
N PRO A 18 24.99 9.53 -6.61
CA PRO A 18 24.95 11.00 -6.55
C PRO A 18 24.09 11.54 -5.38
N ALA A 19 23.18 10.72 -4.84
CA ALA A 19 22.34 11.09 -3.71
C ALA A 19 22.90 10.67 -2.35
N ASN A 20 24.15 10.19 -2.27
CA ASN A 20 24.76 9.73 -1.02
C ASN A 20 24.76 10.84 0.06
N ARG A 21 24.37 10.45 1.30
CA ARG A 21 24.36 11.33 2.48
C ARG A 21 24.98 10.70 3.72
N ALA A 22 25.28 9.41 3.68
CA ALA A 22 25.98 8.70 4.75
C ALA A 22 26.51 7.34 4.26
N VAL A 23 27.30 6.69 5.09
CA VAL A 23 27.59 5.25 4.97
C VAL A 23 27.17 4.55 6.25
N ALA A 24 26.29 3.54 6.15
CA ALA A 24 25.82 2.77 7.28
C ALA A 24 26.73 1.58 7.59
N LEU A 25 27.08 1.41 8.84
CA LEU A 25 27.77 0.26 9.41
C LEU A 25 26.87 -0.42 10.45
N SER A 26 27.16 -1.67 10.80
CA SER A 26 26.52 -2.33 11.96
C SER A 26 27.36 -2.09 13.22
N ALA A 27 26.70 -1.69 14.31
CA ALA A 27 27.36 -1.42 15.59
C ALA A 27 28.15 -2.63 16.12
N ASP A 28 27.57 -3.83 15.94
CA ASP A 28 28.05 -5.08 16.54
C ASP A 28 29.07 -5.83 15.69
N LEU A 29 29.21 -5.48 14.40
CA LEU A 29 30.18 -6.12 13.53
C LEU A 29 31.60 -5.62 13.81
N ASP A 30 32.56 -6.52 13.61
CA ASP A 30 33.98 -6.18 13.55
C ASP A 30 34.35 -5.72 12.15
N TYR A 31 35.09 -4.64 12.05
CA TYR A 31 35.62 -4.08 10.80
C TYR A 31 37.14 -4.14 10.82
N VAL A 32 37.72 -4.43 9.66
CA VAL A 32 39.17 -4.51 9.48
C VAL A 32 39.63 -3.53 8.44
N LEU A 33 40.79 -2.97 8.67
CA LEU A 33 41.53 -2.20 7.71
C LEU A 33 42.51 -3.13 6.99
N LEU A 34 42.27 -3.35 5.71
CA LEU A 34 43.12 -4.16 4.84
C LEU A 34 44.15 -3.30 4.14
N ASP A 35 45.41 -3.70 4.14
CA ASP A 35 46.41 -3.19 3.21
C ASP A 35 46.48 -4.13 1.98
N LEU A 36 46.15 -3.60 0.82
CA LEU A 36 46.10 -4.30 -0.46
C LEU A 36 47.31 -3.94 -1.36
N GLY A 37 48.49 -3.84 -0.77
CA GLY A 37 49.69 -3.46 -1.48
C GLY A 37 49.84 -1.94 -1.68
N GLY A 38 49.52 -1.18 -0.63
CA GLY A 38 49.61 0.27 -0.59
C GLY A 38 48.27 1.00 -0.71
N ARG A 39 47.18 0.29 -0.90
CA ARG A 39 45.82 0.83 -0.78
C ARG A 39 45.15 0.28 0.49
N ARG A 40 44.72 1.16 1.35
CA ARG A 40 44.11 0.81 2.64
C ARG A 40 42.58 0.85 2.53
N VAL A 41 41.92 -0.27 2.78
CA VAL A 41 40.47 -0.41 2.57
C VAL A 41 39.80 -0.97 3.83
N LEU A 42 38.76 -0.28 4.30
CA LEU A 42 37.92 -0.71 5.43
C LEU A 42 36.75 -1.56 4.94
N VAL A 43 36.60 -2.77 5.51
CA VAL A 43 35.50 -3.70 5.24
C VAL A 43 35.12 -4.45 6.52
N ALA A 44 33.96 -5.13 6.53
CA ALA A 44 33.63 -6.05 7.64
C ALA A 44 34.60 -7.23 7.69
N ASP A 45 35.06 -7.61 8.89
CA ASP A 45 36.04 -8.68 9.11
C ASP A 45 35.57 -10.02 8.48
N ALA A 46 34.28 -10.35 8.65
CA ALA A 46 33.69 -11.56 8.08
C ALA A 46 33.73 -11.63 6.55
N LEU A 47 33.89 -10.50 5.87
CA LEU A 47 33.94 -10.40 4.40
C LEU A 47 35.32 -10.04 3.87
N ALA A 48 36.33 -9.94 4.74
CA ALA A 48 37.66 -9.43 4.38
C ALA A 48 38.34 -10.25 3.25
N GLU A 49 38.34 -11.58 3.38
CA GLU A 49 38.95 -12.49 2.39
C GLU A 49 38.25 -12.42 1.03
N ASP A 50 36.91 -12.46 1.04
CA ASP A 50 36.11 -12.39 -0.18
C ASP A 50 36.26 -11.00 -0.85
N CYS A 51 36.32 -9.94 -0.08
CA CYS A 51 36.58 -8.58 -0.57
C CYS A 51 37.97 -8.47 -1.21
N ALA A 52 39.02 -8.97 -0.55
CA ALA A 52 40.38 -8.92 -1.06
C ALA A 52 40.49 -9.68 -2.41
N GLN A 53 39.88 -10.85 -2.50
CA GLN A 53 39.82 -11.63 -3.72
C GLN A 53 39.07 -10.90 -4.84
N ARG A 54 37.90 -10.34 -4.57
CA ARG A 54 37.11 -9.57 -5.56
C ARG A 54 37.82 -8.31 -6.02
N PHE A 55 38.60 -7.67 -5.16
CA PHE A 55 39.39 -6.47 -5.50
C PHE A 55 40.68 -6.81 -6.29
N GLY A 56 40.93 -8.11 -6.51
CA GLY A 56 42.08 -8.56 -7.29
C GLY A 56 43.42 -8.42 -6.56
N ALA A 57 43.40 -8.38 -5.23
CA ALA A 57 44.62 -8.29 -4.44
C ALA A 57 45.41 -9.61 -4.47
N GLU A 58 46.69 -9.57 -4.84
CA GLU A 58 47.57 -10.75 -4.80
C GLU A 58 47.88 -11.21 -3.36
N SER A 59 47.87 -10.26 -2.44
CA SER A 59 48.02 -10.45 -0.97
C SER A 59 47.34 -9.33 -0.22
N HIS A 60 46.95 -9.58 1.00
CA HIS A 60 46.43 -8.57 1.89
C HIS A 60 46.92 -8.77 3.34
N GLU A 61 47.00 -7.72 4.08
CA GLU A 61 47.34 -7.70 5.50
C GLU A 61 46.30 -6.92 6.30
N VAL A 62 45.86 -7.46 7.43
CA VAL A 62 45.00 -6.75 8.37
C VAL A 62 45.87 -5.84 9.24
N ILE A 63 45.84 -4.54 9.01
CA ILE A 63 46.64 -3.56 9.72
C ILE A 63 45.91 -2.82 10.85
N GLY A 64 44.58 -3.03 10.96
CA GLY A 64 43.75 -2.44 12.03
C GLY A 64 42.43 -3.16 12.21
N ARG A 65 41.82 -3.05 13.40
CA ARG A 65 40.51 -3.60 13.72
C ARG A 65 39.73 -2.63 14.60
N ALA A 66 38.42 -2.52 14.38
CA ALA A 66 37.51 -1.74 15.22
C ALA A 66 36.10 -2.33 15.20
N LYS A 67 35.32 -2.12 16.24
CA LYS A 67 33.87 -2.31 16.20
C LYS A 67 33.21 -1.20 15.38
N GLY A 68 32.12 -1.52 14.68
CA GLY A 68 31.38 -0.49 13.93
C GLY A 68 30.93 0.67 14.80
N ALA A 69 30.53 0.39 16.05
CA ALA A 69 30.18 1.42 17.02
C ALA A 69 31.31 2.44 17.29
N ALA A 70 32.57 2.05 17.14
CA ALA A 70 33.71 2.95 17.33
C ALA A 70 33.99 3.84 16.11
N LEU A 71 33.36 3.56 14.97
CA LEU A 71 33.52 4.29 13.73
C LEU A 71 32.39 5.30 13.47
N GLU A 72 31.35 5.29 14.33
CA GLU A 72 30.23 6.22 14.23
C GLU A 72 30.69 7.68 14.27
N GLY A 73 30.13 8.51 13.40
CA GLY A 73 30.41 9.93 13.32
C GLY A 73 31.71 10.31 12.60
N LEU A 74 32.56 9.35 12.21
CA LEU A 74 33.65 9.64 11.30
C LEU A 74 33.13 10.11 9.96
N LEU A 75 33.88 10.99 9.30
CA LEU A 75 33.50 11.58 8.02
C LEU A 75 34.24 10.92 6.87
N VAL A 76 33.51 10.63 5.80
CA VAL A 76 34.05 10.08 4.55
C VAL A 76 33.63 10.96 3.37
N VAL A 77 34.47 11.02 2.33
CA VAL A 77 34.18 11.81 1.13
C VAL A 77 33.54 10.88 0.11
N PRO A 78 32.29 11.16 -0.33
CA PRO A 78 31.64 10.33 -1.34
C PRO A 78 32.29 10.51 -2.72
N PRO A 79 32.15 9.52 -3.63
CA PRO A 79 32.76 9.59 -4.97
C PRO A 79 32.17 10.72 -5.84
N PHE A 80 30.92 11.12 -5.58
CA PHE A 80 30.24 12.22 -6.24
C PHE A 80 29.74 13.20 -5.17
N GLY A 81 30.30 14.40 -5.16
CA GLY A 81 30.07 15.43 -4.15
C GLY A 81 31.35 15.91 -3.52
N GLU A 82 31.32 17.11 -2.96
CA GLU A 82 32.49 17.74 -2.33
C GLU A 82 32.41 17.71 -0.79
N ALA A 83 31.20 17.62 -0.24
CA ALA A 83 30.97 17.63 1.19
C ALA A 83 31.17 16.25 1.79
N PRO A 84 31.94 16.12 2.90
CA PRO A 84 32.04 14.88 3.64
C PRO A 84 30.68 14.45 4.23
N VAL A 85 30.44 13.14 4.28
CA VAL A 85 29.24 12.53 4.83
C VAL A 85 29.59 11.66 6.05
N PRO A 86 28.70 11.53 7.05
CA PRO A 86 29.01 10.75 8.27
C PRO A 86 28.89 9.24 8.05
N ILE A 87 29.64 8.50 8.86
CA ILE A 87 29.36 7.09 9.15
C ILE A 87 28.24 7.05 10.18
N VAL A 88 27.21 6.24 9.91
CA VAL A 88 26.03 6.04 10.76
C VAL A 88 25.84 4.56 11.10
N LEU A 89 25.06 4.23 12.14
CA LEU A 89 24.82 2.85 12.54
C LEU A 89 23.42 2.38 12.13
N GLY A 90 23.34 1.29 11.33
CA GLY A 90 22.11 0.70 10.84
C GLY A 90 22.00 -0.80 11.12
N GLU A 91 20.83 -1.25 11.59
CA GLU A 91 20.54 -2.67 11.86
C GLU A 91 20.37 -3.50 10.58
N HIS A 92 20.11 -2.85 9.46
CA HIS A 92 19.98 -3.48 8.14
C HIS A 92 21.30 -3.91 7.51
N VAL A 93 22.43 -3.49 8.09
CA VAL A 93 23.77 -3.87 7.59
C VAL A 93 24.09 -5.30 8.01
N THR A 94 24.28 -6.18 7.03
CA THR A 94 24.57 -7.60 7.21
C THR A 94 25.89 -7.99 6.58
N THR A 95 26.33 -9.24 6.83
CA THR A 95 27.52 -9.84 6.22
C THR A 95 27.17 -10.94 5.20
N GLU A 96 25.94 -10.98 4.72
CA GLU A 96 25.51 -11.99 3.73
C GLU A 96 26.08 -11.71 2.34
N ALA A 97 26.30 -10.43 2.01
CA ALA A 97 26.90 -10.01 0.74
C ALA A 97 27.53 -8.62 0.86
N GLY A 98 28.34 -8.26 -0.14
CA GLY A 98 28.92 -6.92 -0.24
C GLY A 98 30.20 -6.75 0.56
N THR A 99 30.30 -5.64 1.31
CA THR A 99 31.51 -5.23 2.06
C THR A 99 31.24 -5.02 3.55
N GLY A 100 29.96 -5.13 3.98
CA GLY A 100 29.52 -4.75 5.32
C GLY A 100 29.42 -3.23 5.54
N CYS A 101 29.59 -2.44 4.49
CA CYS A 101 29.42 -0.99 4.49
C CYS A 101 28.38 -0.62 3.43
N VAL A 102 27.29 0.02 3.84
CA VAL A 102 26.15 0.30 2.97
C VAL A 102 26.06 1.82 2.69
N HIS A 103 26.16 2.18 1.43
CA HIS A 103 25.88 3.54 0.97
C HIS A 103 24.43 3.91 1.31
N THR A 104 24.22 5.08 1.87
CA THR A 104 22.91 5.55 2.35
C THR A 104 22.48 6.79 1.56
N ALA A 105 21.33 6.64 0.88
CA ALA A 105 20.67 7.71 0.12
C ALA A 105 19.21 7.86 0.58
N PRO A 106 18.91 8.76 1.53
CA PRO A 106 17.60 8.86 2.18
C PRO A 106 16.41 9.06 1.24
N ALA A 107 16.66 9.56 0.02
CA ALA A 107 15.61 9.73 -0.98
C ALA A 107 15.28 8.46 -1.77
N HIS A 108 16.05 7.37 -1.67
CA HIS A 108 15.99 6.25 -2.61
C HIS A 108 15.88 4.86 -1.96
N GLY A 109 15.69 4.78 -0.65
CA GLY A 109 15.47 3.54 0.10
C GLY A 109 14.65 3.79 1.35
N LEU A 110 13.87 2.80 1.79
CA LEU A 110 13.05 2.93 3.01
C LEU A 110 13.96 2.93 4.25
N GLU A 111 14.88 1.98 4.33
CA GLU A 111 15.86 1.88 5.40
C GLU A 111 16.75 3.14 5.43
N ASP A 112 17.15 3.64 4.27
CA ASP A 112 17.94 4.86 4.14
C ASP A 112 17.17 6.10 4.60
N PHE A 113 15.87 6.16 4.32
CA PHE A 113 14.99 7.23 4.78
C PHE A 113 14.83 7.22 6.30
N ASP A 114 14.65 6.05 6.90
CA ASP A 114 14.57 5.90 8.36
C ASP A 114 15.89 6.32 9.03
N MET A 115 17.03 5.96 8.44
CA MET A 115 18.34 6.43 8.85
C MET A 115 18.44 7.95 8.73
N GLY A 116 17.96 8.51 7.61
CA GLY A 116 17.89 9.96 7.39
C GLY A 116 17.14 10.67 8.52
N ARG A 117 15.99 10.16 8.91
CA ARG A 117 15.20 10.71 10.03
C ARG A 117 15.92 10.59 11.38
N ARG A 118 16.55 9.42 11.66
CA ARG A 118 17.24 9.15 12.91
C ARG A 118 18.45 10.04 13.11
N TYR A 119 19.23 10.29 12.05
CA TYR A 119 20.47 11.06 12.10
C TYR A 119 20.33 12.51 11.61
N GLY A 120 19.12 12.93 11.23
CA GLY A 120 18.89 14.28 10.69
C GLY A 120 19.60 14.54 9.36
N LEU A 121 19.75 13.50 8.51
CA LEU A 121 20.38 13.63 7.21
C LEU A 121 19.42 14.31 6.22
N GLU A 122 19.98 15.08 5.29
CA GLU A 122 19.22 15.68 4.21
C GLU A 122 18.58 14.60 3.30
N VAL A 123 17.29 14.74 3.00
CA VAL A 123 16.59 13.91 2.00
C VAL A 123 16.80 14.55 0.62
N TYR A 124 18.00 14.40 0.08
CA TYR A 124 18.36 14.93 -1.24
C TYR A 124 17.89 13.98 -2.35
N ASN A 125 16.99 14.47 -3.18
CA ASN A 125 16.44 13.72 -4.31
C ASN A 125 16.87 14.37 -5.64
N PRO A 126 17.94 13.88 -6.28
CA PRO A 126 18.41 14.43 -7.55
C PRO A 126 17.61 13.96 -8.77
N VAL A 127 16.56 13.12 -8.59
CA VAL A 127 15.85 12.48 -9.69
C VAL A 127 14.43 13.02 -9.83
N GLY A 128 14.09 13.54 -10.99
CA GLY A 128 12.76 14.03 -11.33
C GLY A 128 11.71 12.94 -11.49
N GLY A 129 10.43 13.32 -11.59
CA GLY A 129 9.31 12.41 -11.78
C GLY A 129 9.36 11.58 -13.08
N ASN A 130 10.14 12.03 -14.05
CA ASN A 130 10.40 11.34 -15.33
C ASN A 130 11.61 10.39 -15.29
N GLY A 131 12.22 10.17 -14.11
CA GLY A 131 13.41 9.33 -13.96
C GLY A 131 14.70 9.95 -14.50
N VAL A 132 14.74 11.27 -14.68
CA VAL A 132 15.90 12.01 -15.19
C VAL A 132 16.53 12.82 -14.05
N TYR A 133 17.86 12.86 -13.98
CA TYR A 133 18.55 13.70 -13.03
C TYR A 133 18.26 15.19 -13.28
N HIS A 134 18.07 15.92 -12.18
CA HIS A 134 17.87 17.37 -12.23
C HIS A 134 19.09 18.09 -12.85
N PRO A 135 18.89 19.29 -13.44
CA PRO A 135 19.95 20.05 -14.10
C PRO A 135 21.13 20.44 -13.18
N ASP A 136 20.89 20.48 -11.88
CA ASP A 136 21.87 20.79 -10.84
C ASP A 136 22.62 19.57 -10.29
N THR A 137 22.26 18.36 -10.76
CA THR A 137 22.94 17.13 -10.33
C THR A 137 24.36 17.08 -10.88
N PRO A 138 25.39 17.00 -10.02
CA PRO A 138 26.77 16.95 -10.50
C PRO A 138 27.01 15.77 -11.45
N VAL A 139 27.74 16.01 -12.55
CA VAL A 139 28.20 15.02 -13.55
C VAL A 139 27.10 14.42 -14.42
N PHE A 140 25.92 14.08 -13.86
CA PHE A 140 24.89 13.27 -14.55
C PHE A 140 23.61 14.05 -14.90
N ALA A 141 23.62 15.39 -14.83
CA ALA A 141 22.51 16.26 -15.15
C ALA A 141 21.84 15.90 -16.49
N GLY A 142 20.51 15.77 -16.48
CA GLY A 142 19.73 15.50 -17.69
C GLY A 142 19.77 14.05 -18.19
N GLN A 143 20.52 13.14 -17.55
CA GLN A 143 20.55 11.74 -17.92
C GLN A 143 19.42 10.96 -17.24
N HIS A 144 18.87 9.98 -17.96
CA HIS A 144 17.92 9.03 -17.38
C HIS A 144 18.67 7.98 -16.54
N ILE A 145 18.25 7.77 -15.29
CA ILE A 145 18.95 6.95 -14.29
C ILE A 145 19.33 5.54 -14.77
N PHE A 146 18.45 4.85 -15.51
CA PHE A 146 18.79 3.50 -16.03
C PHE A 146 19.82 3.50 -17.15
N LYS A 147 20.06 4.66 -17.78
CA LYS A 147 21.13 4.83 -18.78
C LYS A 147 22.42 5.34 -18.17
N ALA A 148 22.34 5.98 -17.01
CA ALA A 148 23.49 6.56 -16.34
C ALA A 148 24.38 5.52 -15.62
N ASN A 149 23.94 4.29 -15.42
CA ASN A 149 24.71 3.30 -14.66
C ASN A 149 26.10 3.05 -15.25
N ASP A 150 26.20 2.89 -16.56
CA ASP A 150 27.49 2.64 -17.24
C ASP A 150 28.41 3.87 -17.16
N ASP A 151 27.85 5.07 -17.30
CA ASP A 151 28.60 6.33 -17.18
C ASP A 151 29.07 6.57 -15.74
N ILE A 152 28.26 6.17 -14.73
CA ILE A 152 28.65 6.23 -13.33
C ILE A 152 29.82 5.30 -13.03
N VAL A 153 29.76 4.05 -13.54
CA VAL A 153 30.86 3.09 -13.39
C VAL A 153 32.13 3.62 -14.06
N ALA A 154 32.04 4.18 -15.27
CA ALA A 154 33.17 4.79 -15.95
C ALA A 154 33.76 5.99 -15.17
N ALA A 155 32.89 6.84 -14.63
CA ALA A 155 33.34 7.99 -13.82
C ALA A 155 34.00 7.57 -12.48
N LEU A 156 33.58 6.46 -11.87
CA LEU A 156 34.23 5.87 -10.69
C LEU A 156 35.64 5.33 -11.04
N ASP A 157 35.78 4.70 -12.21
CA ASP A 157 37.05 4.18 -12.69
C ASP A 157 38.05 5.32 -13.02
N GLU A 158 37.61 6.36 -13.74
CA GLU A 158 38.41 7.56 -14.02
C GLU A 158 38.94 8.23 -12.75
N ARG A 159 38.10 8.25 -11.69
CA ARG A 159 38.46 8.80 -10.36
C ARG A 159 39.30 7.85 -9.54
N LYS A 160 39.57 6.63 -10.02
CA LYS A 160 40.32 5.57 -9.33
C LYS A 160 39.71 5.14 -7.98
N VAL A 161 38.38 5.26 -7.87
CA VAL A 161 37.61 4.86 -6.68
C VAL A 161 36.76 3.61 -6.91
N LEU A 162 36.77 3.05 -8.13
CA LEU A 162 36.19 1.75 -8.42
C LEU A 162 37.14 0.65 -7.99
N LEU A 163 36.68 -0.24 -7.10
CA LEU A 163 37.47 -1.40 -6.66
C LEU A 163 37.18 -2.64 -7.52
N CYS A 164 35.89 -2.87 -7.81
CA CYS A 164 35.45 -4.00 -8.64
C CYS A 164 34.10 -3.69 -9.28
N HIS A 165 33.91 -4.16 -10.51
CA HIS A 165 32.61 -4.16 -11.19
C HIS A 165 32.37 -5.53 -11.78
N SER A 166 31.21 -6.15 -11.48
CA SER A 166 30.79 -7.42 -12.05
C SER A 166 29.28 -7.45 -12.26
N PRO A 167 28.79 -8.17 -13.29
CA PRO A 167 27.36 -8.40 -13.45
C PRO A 167 26.78 -9.14 -12.22
N PHE A 168 25.67 -8.64 -11.69
CA PHE A 168 25.00 -9.23 -10.54
C PHE A 168 23.50 -9.39 -10.82
N GLN A 169 22.99 -10.61 -10.65
CA GLN A 169 21.57 -10.90 -10.84
C GLN A 169 20.85 -10.97 -9.50
N HIS A 170 19.84 -10.14 -9.31
CA HIS A 170 19.03 -10.12 -8.11
C HIS A 170 17.56 -9.84 -8.42
N SER A 171 16.69 -10.06 -7.44
CA SER A 171 15.28 -9.64 -7.53
C SER A 171 15.17 -8.14 -7.53
N TYR A 172 14.42 -7.57 -8.47
CA TYR A 172 14.19 -6.13 -8.56
C TYR A 172 12.70 -5.82 -8.60
N PRO A 173 12.22 -4.80 -7.87
CA PRO A 173 10.80 -4.45 -7.85
C PRO A 173 10.32 -3.96 -9.21
N HIS A 174 9.18 -4.52 -9.66
CA HIS A 174 8.53 -4.16 -10.92
C HIS A 174 7.12 -3.67 -10.70
N CYS A 175 6.68 -2.74 -11.54
CA CYS A 175 5.29 -2.32 -11.58
C CYS A 175 4.39 -3.52 -11.88
N TRP A 176 3.43 -3.80 -10.99
CA TRP A 176 2.54 -4.96 -11.15
C TRP A 176 1.72 -4.91 -12.45
N ARG A 177 1.44 -3.70 -12.97
CA ARG A 177 0.66 -3.46 -14.18
C ARG A 177 1.50 -3.51 -15.46
N HIS A 178 2.56 -2.71 -15.50
CA HIS A 178 3.39 -2.54 -16.72
C HIS A 178 4.55 -3.54 -16.80
N LYS A 179 4.86 -4.23 -15.69
CA LYS A 179 5.99 -5.18 -15.59
C LYS A 179 7.37 -4.54 -15.87
N THR A 180 7.46 -3.23 -15.75
CA THR A 180 8.70 -2.48 -15.87
C THR A 180 9.34 -2.26 -14.52
N PRO A 181 10.69 -2.12 -14.41
CA PRO A 181 11.37 -1.76 -13.19
C PRO A 181 10.81 -0.45 -12.60
N ILE A 182 10.73 -0.39 -11.29
CA ILE A 182 10.36 0.82 -10.55
C ILE A 182 11.54 1.31 -9.71
N ILE A 183 11.48 2.55 -9.26
CA ILE A 183 12.45 3.14 -8.33
C ILE A 183 11.75 3.64 -7.08
N PHE A 184 12.50 3.67 -5.98
CA PHE A 184 12.11 4.41 -4.80
C PHE A 184 12.58 5.87 -4.95
N ARG A 185 11.71 6.80 -4.60
CA ARG A 185 11.96 8.22 -4.71
C ARG A 185 11.16 8.97 -3.66
N ALA A 186 11.84 9.68 -2.78
CA ALA A 186 11.16 10.55 -1.83
C ALA A 186 10.50 11.72 -2.57
N THR A 187 9.25 11.96 -2.27
CA THR A 187 8.47 13.10 -2.79
C THR A 187 7.64 13.70 -1.68
N PRO A 188 7.39 15.00 -1.66
CA PRO A 188 6.42 15.59 -0.75
C PRO A 188 5.07 14.89 -0.90
N GLN A 189 4.43 14.54 0.21
CA GLN A 189 3.16 13.85 0.25
C GLN A 189 2.29 14.41 1.38
N TRP A 190 0.98 14.23 1.23
CA TRP A 190 0.01 14.60 2.25
C TRP A 190 -0.39 13.37 3.06
N PHE A 191 -0.40 13.52 4.38
CA PHE A 191 -0.71 12.44 5.30
C PHE A 191 -1.80 12.84 6.28
N VAL A 192 -2.69 11.88 6.58
CA VAL A 192 -3.50 11.93 7.79
C VAL A 192 -2.70 11.27 8.92
N SER A 193 -2.32 12.05 9.92
CA SER A 193 -1.56 11.51 11.06
C SER A 193 -2.44 10.62 11.93
N MET A 194 -1.99 9.41 12.19
CA MET A 194 -2.69 8.47 13.06
C MET A 194 -2.51 8.80 14.54
N THR A 195 -1.37 9.35 14.91
CA THR A 195 -1.05 9.72 16.30
C THR A 195 -1.42 11.16 16.63
N GLY A 196 -1.46 12.03 15.61
CA GLY A 196 -1.88 13.42 15.77
C GLY A 196 -3.33 13.53 16.25
N ASN A 197 -3.56 14.40 17.21
CA ASN A 197 -4.89 14.66 17.81
C ASN A 197 -5.64 13.39 18.29
N GLY A 198 -4.94 12.28 18.51
CA GLY A 198 -5.52 11.05 19.06
C GLY A 198 -6.42 10.26 18.11
N LEU A 199 -6.36 10.47 16.79
CA LEU A 199 -7.22 9.82 15.80
C LEU A 199 -7.24 8.29 15.92
N LEU A 200 -6.07 7.67 16.04
CA LEU A 200 -5.97 6.21 16.17
C LEU A 200 -6.62 5.68 17.46
N ALA A 201 -6.46 6.40 18.56
CA ALA A 201 -7.09 6.04 19.84
C ALA A 201 -8.62 6.17 19.76
N ALA A 202 -9.12 7.26 19.15
CA ALA A 202 -10.54 7.47 18.92
C ALA A 202 -11.13 6.40 18.00
N ALA A 203 -10.43 6.02 16.91
CA ALA A 203 -10.87 4.96 16.02
C ALA A 203 -10.95 3.59 16.73
N LYS A 204 -9.95 3.24 17.55
CA LYS A 204 -9.96 2.01 18.36
C LYS A 204 -11.12 1.99 19.34
N SER A 205 -11.40 3.12 20.00
CA SER A 205 -12.57 3.24 20.90
C SER A 205 -13.88 3.08 20.14
N ALA A 206 -14.02 3.72 18.98
CA ALA A 206 -15.24 3.66 18.17
C ALA A 206 -15.55 2.23 17.66
N VAL A 207 -14.54 1.39 17.45
CA VAL A 207 -14.72 -0.04 17.07
C VAL A 207 -15.51 -0.81 18.14
N GLU A 208 -15.42 -0.42 19.41
CA GLU A 208 -16.11 -1.10 20.52
C GLU A 208 -17.63 -0.94 20.46
N ASP A 209 -18.10 0.19 19.93
CA ASP A 209 -19.53 0.51 19.81
C ASP A 209 -20.19 -0.11 18.57
N VAL A 210 -19.40 -0.74 17.68
CA VAL A 210 -19.88 -1.33 16.44
C VAL A 210 -20.19 -2.81 16.62
N GLN A 211 -21.35 -3.26 16.13
CA GLN A 211 -21.69 -4.67 16.06
C GLN A 211 -21.03 -5.32 14.83
N TRP A 212 -20.15 -6.28 15.06
CA TRP A 212 -19.46 -7.03 14.01
C TRP A 212 -20.15 -8.36 13.73
N ILE A 213 -20.46 -8.64 12.48
CA ILE A 213 -21.15 -9.84 12.02
C ILE A 213 -20.35 -10.46 10.86
N PRO A 214 -19.67 -11.61 11.03
CA PRO A 214 -19.44 -12.36 12.29
C PRO A 214 -18.50 -11.63 13.27
N ASP A 215 -18.48 -12.07 14.52
CA ASP A 215 -17.70 -11.44 15.60
C ASP A 215 -16.20 -11.36 15.34
N TRP A 216 -15.63 -12.27 14.54
CA TRP A 216 -14.21 -12.23 14.15
C TRP A 216 -13.82 -10.95 13.39
N GLY A 217 -14.78 -10.27 12.79
CA GLY A 217 -14.55 -9.00 12.10
C GLY A 217 -13.95 -7.93 13.01
N ARG A 218 -14.31 -7.93 14.30
CA ARG A 218 -13.72 -7.04 15.30
C ARG A 218 -12.22 -7.29 15.48
N ALA A 219 -11.81 -8.50 15.75
CA ALA A 219 -10.40 -8.82 15.95
C ALA A 219 -9.56 -8.47 14.73
N ARG A 220 -10.15 -8.59 13.52
CA ARG A 220 -9.47 -8.24 12.27
C ARG A 220 -9.25 -6.74 12.11
N ILE A 221 -10.24 -5.90 12.40
CA ILE A 221 -10.07 -4.43 12.32
C ILE A 221 -9.13 -3.93 13.41
N ASP A 222 -9.22 -4.48 14.62
CA ASP A 222 -8.33 -4.14 15.74
C ASP A 222 -6.86 -4.41 15.37
N SER A 223 -6.56 -5.59 14.81
CA SER A 223 -5.22 -5.94 14.34
C SER A 223 -4.71 -4.97 13.27
N MET A 224 -5.57 -4.55 12.35
CA MET A 224 -5.20 -3.62 11.27
C MET A 224 -4.99 -2.18 11.76
N LEU A 225 -5.62 -1.79 12.87
CA LEU A 225 -5.43 -0.50 13.50
C LEU A 225 -4.23 -0.48 14.45
N ALA A 226 -3.79 -1.65 14.99
CA ALA A 226 -2.78 -1.72 16.02
C ALA A 226 -1.46 -1.07 15.62
N GLU A 227 -1.01 -1.34 14.39
CA GLU A 227 0.26 -0.88 13.83
C GLU A 227 0.06 -0.02 12.58
N ARG A 228 -1.08 0.68 12.50
CA ARG A 228 -1.36 1.47 11.30
C ARG A 228 -0.44 2.68 11.22
N PRO A 229 0.37 2.81 10.16
CA PRO A 229 1.16 4.02 9.90
C PRO A 229 0.26 5.19 9.49
N ASP A 230 0.82 6.39 9.48
CA ASP A 230 0.17 7.57 8.91
C ASP A 230 -0.34 7.28 7.49
N TRP A 231 -1.53 7.78 7.19
CA TRP A 231 -2.20 7.49 5.93
C TRP A 231 -1.82 8.50 4.87
N CYS A 232 -0.97 8.10 3.92
CA CYS A 232 -0.67 8.90 2.75
C CYS A 232 -1.92 9.01 1.86
N ILE A 233 -2.50 10.21 1.77
CA ILE A 233 -3.73 10.49 1.03
C ILE A 233 -3.49 11.11 -0.35
N SER A 234 -2.28 11.56 -0.66
CA SER A 234 -1.95 12.15 -1.96
C SER A 234 -1.55 11.11 -2.99
N ARG A 235 -1.96 11.34 -4.23
CA ARG A 235 -1.61 10.51 -5.39
C ARG A 235 -1.26 11.39 -6.58
N GLN A 236 -0.19 11.05 -7.27
CA GLN A 236 0.23 11.69 -8.52
C GLN A 236 -0.51 11.02 -9.68
N ARG A 237 -1.78 11.40 -9.88
CA ARG A 237 -2.69 10.86 -10.90
C ARG A 237 -3.34 11.99 -11.68
N THR A 238 -3.69 11.71 -12.93
CA THR A 238 -4.45 12.64 -13.79
C THR A 238 -5.96 12.54 -13.59
N TRP A 239 -6.43 11.53 -12.87
CA TRP A 239 -7.83 11.31 -12.54
C TRP A 239 -8.00 11.08 -11.04
N GLY A 240 -8.91 11.80 -10.43
CA GLY A 240 -9.28 11.73 -9.01
C GLY A 240 -9.73 13.08 -8.49
N VAL A 241 -10.22 13.12 -7.25
CA VAL A 241 -10.57 14.38 -6.57
C VAL A 241 -9.27 15.12 -6.23
N PRO A 242 -9.09 16.37 -6.66
CA PRO A 242 -7.85 17.11 -6.41
C PRO A 242 -7.73 17.51 -4.93
N ILE A 243 -6.49 17.60 -4.47
CA ILE A 243 -6.16 18.23 -3.18
C ILE A 243 -6.06 19.73 -3.41
N ALA A 244 -7.17 20.43 -3.18
CA ALA A 244 -7.32 21.85 -3.51
C ALA A 244 -6.62 22.76 -2.48
N LEU A 245 -5.29 22.71 -2.42
CA LEU A 245 -4.46 23.47 -1.50
C LEU A 245 -3.46 24.35 -2.25
N PHE A 246 -3.12 25.50 -1.66
CA PHE A 246 -2.01 26.35 -2.05
C PHE A 246 -0.92 26.26 -1.00
N VAL A 247 0.31 26.05 -1.45
CA VAL A 247 1.48 25.79 -0.59
C VAL A 247 2.53 26.85 -0.86
N HIS A 248 3.11 27.41 0.18
CA HIS A 248 4.14 28.44 0.05
C HIS A 248 5.43 27.86 -0.53
N ASN A 249 5.94 28.48 -1.58
CA ASN A 249 7.05 27.99 -2.42
C ASN A 249 8.34 27.71 -1.63
N THR A 250 8.56 28.40 -0.51
CA THR A 250 9.81 28.30 0.26
C THR A 250 9.63 27.49 1.54
N THR A 251 8.51 27.69 2.28
CA THR A 251 8.32 27.06 3.58
C THR A 251 7.57 25.73 3.51
N GLY A 252 6.84 25.48 2.42
CA GLY A 252 5.98 24.31 2.28
C GLY A 252 4.70 24.36 3.13
N GLU A 253 4.43 25.49 3.79
CA GLU A 253 3.22 25.67 4.60
C GLU A 253 2.00 25.98 3.74
N ILE A 254 0.83 25.52 4.16
CA ILE A 254 -0.45 25.82 3.50
C ILE A 254 -0.82 27.30 3.69
N HIS A 255 -1.58 27.84 2.74
CA HIS A 255 -2.05 29.21 2.82
C HIS A 255 -2.90 29.45 4.08
N PRO A 256 -2.73 30.57 4.81
CA PRO A 256 -3.49 30.85 6.04
C PRO A 256 -5.01 30.78 5.85
N ASP A 257 -5.54 31.25 4.71
CA ASP A 257 -6.96 31.26 4.38
C ASP A 257 -7.42 29.98 3.67
N THR A 258 -6.71 28.86 3.84
CA THR A 258 -6.97 27.57 3.16
C THR A 258 -8.44 27.16 3.20
N GLN A 259 -9.12 27.29 4.34
CA GLN A 259 -10.53 26.90 4.45
C GLN A 259 -11.44 27.71 3.49
N SER A 260 -11.27 29.03 3.45
CA SER A 260 -12.04 29.90 2.55
C SER A 260 -11.71 29.62 1.08
N LEU A 261 -10.44 29.36 0.77
CA LEU A 261 -10.00 29.05 -0.58
C LEU A 261 -10.56 27.71 -1.07
N MET A 262 -10.58 26.70 -0.21
CA MET A 262 -11.18 25.39 -0.52
C MET A 262 -12.70 25.51 -0.81
N GLU A 263 -13.44 26.32 -0.04
CA GLU A 263 -14.86 26.58 -0.31
C GLU A 263 -15.08 27.26 -1.66
N GLN A 264 -14.26 28.24 -2.01
CA GLN A 264 -14.34 28.90 -3.31
C GLN A 264 -14.05 27.95 -4.47
N VAL A 265 -13.08 27.04 -4.29
CA VAL A 265 -12.77 26.00 -5.27
C VAL A 265 -13.93 25.01 -5.36
N ALA A 266 -14.52 24.57 -4.25
CA ALA A 266 -15.65 23.66 -4.22
C ALA A 266 -16.84 24.20 -5.01
N VAL A 267 -17.20 25.47 -4.81
CA VAL A 267 -18.28 26.16 -5.58
C VAL A 267 -17.99 26.17 -7.09
N ARG A 268 -16.74 26.40 -7.48
CA ARG A 268 -16.36 26.32 -8.91
C ARG A 268 -16.49 24.89 -9.44
N MET A 269 -16.03 23.90 -8.67
CA MET A 269 -16.11 22.48 -9.07
C MET A 269 -17.56 21.98 -9.18
N GLU A 270 -18.49 22.47 -8.37
CA GLU A 270 -19.91 22.14 -8.51
C GLU A 270 -20.49 22.52 -9.88
N SER A 271 -20.03 23.61 -10.44
CA SER A 271 -20.53 24.12 -11.72
C SER A 271 -19.74 23.67 -12.95
N GLN A 272 -18.43 23.40 -12.81
CA GLN A 272 -17.49 23.17 -13.90
C GLN A 272 -16.83 21.79 -13.85
N GLY A 273 -17.05 21.02 -12.77
CA GLY A 273 -16.37 19.76 -12.54
C GLY A 273 -14.97 19.93 -11.95
N ILE A 274 -14.27 18.81 -11.75
CA ILE A 274 -12.93 18.78 -11.11
C ILE A 274 -11.86 19.48 -11.93
N ASP A 275 -12.03 19.62 -13.24
CA ASP A 275 -11.08 20.30 -14.13
C ASP A 275 -10.92 21.78 -13.75
N ALA A 276 -11.94 22.38 -13.12
CA ALA A 276 -11.91 23.75 -12.62
C ALA A 276 -10.71 24.03 -11.67
N TRP A 277 -10.25 23.02 -10.90
CA TRP A 277 -9.06 23.16 -10.09
C TRP A 277 -7.78 23.17 -10.93
N PHE A 278 -7.69 22.27 -11.90
CA PHE A 278 -6.47 22.13 -12.71
C PHE A 278 -6.28 23.32 -13.66
N GLU A 279 -7.38 23.88 -14.16
CA GLU A 279 -7.38 25.05 -15.07
C GLU A 279 -7.29 26.39 -14.34
N LEU A 280 -7.54 26.43 -13.03
CA LEU A 280 -7.51 27.65 -12.22
C LEU A 280 -6.14 28.31 -12.23
N ASP A 281 -6.09 29.61 -12.59
CA ASP A 281 -4.94 30.45 -12.32
C ASP A 281 -4.91 30.86 -10.83
N PRO A 282 -3.85 30.54 -10.08
CA PRO A 282 -3.74 30.94 -8.67
C PRO A 282 -4.01 32.43 -8.40
N ALA A 283 -3.65 33.31 -9.33
CA ALA A 283 -3.86 34.75 -9.20
C ALA A 283 -5.34 35.16 -9.10
N GLU A 284 -6.27 34.34 -9.62
CA GLU A 284 -7.69 34.58 -9.50
C GLU A 284 -8.22 34.52 -8.07
N LEU A 285 -7.60 33.70 -7.21
CA LEU A 285 -7.98 33.52 -5.82
C LEU A 285 -7.05 34.21 -4.85
N LEU A 286 -5.74 34.23 -5.16
CA LEU A 286 -4.70 34.73 -4.26
C LEU A 286 -4.30 36.17 -4.56
N GLY A 287 -4.67 36.72 -5.74
CA GLY A 287 -4.23 38.05 -6.14
C GLY A 287 -2.70 38.18 -6.16
N ASP A 288 -2.18 39.18 -5.44
CA ASP A 288 -0.73 39.45 -5.38
C ASP A 288 0.05 38.36 -4.64
N ASP A 289 -0.59 37.56 -3.76
CA ASP A 289 0.07 36.47 -3.03
C ASP A 289 0.39 35.26 -3.91
N ALA A 290 -0.17 35.18 -5.11
CA ALA A 290 0.06 34.07 -6.04
C ALA A 290 1.53 33.83 -6.39
N VAL A 291 2.38 34.86 -6.30
CA VAL A 291 3.83 34.75 -6.55
C VAL A 291 4.58 33.96 -5.46
N HIS A 292 3.97 33.80 -4.30
CA HIS A 292 4.54 33.13 -3.13
C HIS A 292 4.01 31.72 -2.93
N TYR A 293 2.96 31.33 -3.65
CA TYR A 293 2.27 30.06 -3.47
C TYR A 293 2.17 29.27 -4.78
N GLU A 294 2.28 27.97 -4.66
CA GLU A 294 2.01 27.03 -5.75
C GLU A 294 0.76 26.19 -5.46
N LYS A 295 0.08 25.81 -6.51
CA LYS A 295 -1.11 24.98 -6.47
C LYS A 295 -0.71 23.50 -6.38
N VAL A 296 -1.27 22.77 -5.40
CA VAL A 296 -1.08 21.31 -5.31
C VAL A 296 -1.82 20.65 -6.48
N THR A 297 -1.10 19.80 -7.21
CA THR A 297 -1.65 19.08 -8.39
C THR A 297 -1.96 17.62 -8.11
N ASP A 298 -1.72 17.15 -6.88
CA ASP A 298 -2.03 15.78 -6.47
C ASP A 298 -3.54 15.57 -6.33
N THR A 299 -3.95 14.31 -6.52
CA THR A 299 -5.32 13.86 -6.26
C THR A 299 -5.39 13.06 -4.95
N LEU A 300 -6.59 12.97 -4.39
CA LEU A 300 -6.83 12.15 -3.19
C LEU A 300 -6.70 10.65 -3.50
N ASP A 301 -6.32 9.88 -2.51
CA ASP A 301 -6.45 8.43 -2.51
C ASP A 301 -7.92 8.05 -2.65
N VAL A 302 -8.24 7.17 -3.58
CA VAL A 302 -9.61 6.67 -3.82
C VAL A 302 -10.25 6.06 -2.57
N TRP A 303 -9.45 5.59 -1.62
CA TRP A 303 -9.95 5.13 -0.33
C TRP A 303 -10.39 6.28 0.59
N PHE A 304 -9.84 7.48 0.38
CA PHE A 304 -10.35 8.69 1.02
C PHE A 304 -11.71 9.06 0.43
N ASP A 305 -11.83 9.09 -0.91
CA ASP A 305 -13.09 9.39 -1.60
C ASP A 305 -14.20 8.43 -1.16
N SER A 306 -13.93 7.12 -1.14
CA SER A 306 -14.87 6.12 -0.66
C SER A 306 -15.12 6.22 0.85
N GLY A 307 -14.08 6.57 1.61
CA GLY A 307 -14.15 6.72 3.06
C GLY A 307 -15.14 7.79 3.52
N VAL A 308 -15.26 8.90 2.77
CA VAL A 308 -16.16 10.00 3.09
C VAL A 308 -17.59 9.83 2.55
N THR A 309 -17.94 8.66 2.01
CA THR A 309 -19.31 8.36 1.53
C THR A 309 -20.38 8.64 2.60
N HIS A 310 -20.05 8.39 3.85
CA HIS A 310 -20.97 8.69 4.97
C HIS A 310 -21.28 10.19 5.12
N GLU A 311 -20.36 11.09 4.74
CA GLU A 311 -20.61 12.53 4.66
C GLU A 311 -21.38 12.90 3.41
N CYS A 312 -20.81 12.61 2.23
CA CYS A 312 -21.32 13.07 0.94
C CYS A 312 -22.66 12.43 0.54
N VAL A 313 -23.05 11.30 1.13
CA VAL A 313 -24.27 10.58 0.76
C VAL A 313 -25.23 10.46 1.92
N LEU A 314 -24.80 9.92 3.07
CA LEU A 314 -25.76 9.64 4.15
C LEU A 314 -26.27 10.90 4.83
N ARG A 315 -25.42 11.90 4.99
CA ARG A 315 -25.79 13.17 5.63
C ARG A 315 -26.49 14.14 4.69
N GLU A 316 -26.12 14.13 3.41
CA GLU A 316 -26.61 15.08 2.43
C GLU A 316 -27.93 14.67 1.78
N ARG A 317 -28.23 13.36 1.69
CA ARG A 317 -29.43 12.90 0.99
C ARG A 317 -30.61 12.76 1.94
N GLU A 318 -31.72 13.37 1.55
CA GLU A 318 -33.00 13.24 2.25
C GLU A 318 -33.45 11.78 2.32
N GLY A 319 -33.93 11.35 3.47
CA GLY A 319 -34.40 9.99 3.72
C GLY A 319 -33.31 8.98 4.08
N LEU A 320 -32.03 9.38 4.14
CA LEU A 320 -30.96 8.58 4.68
C LEU A 320 -30.62 9.02 6.11
N SER A 321 -30.00 8.12 6.86
CA SER A 321 -29.57 8.37 8.24
C SER A 321 -28.08 8.21 8.42
N TRP A 322 -27.51 8.96 9.34
CA TRP A 322 -26.14 8.87 9.78
C TRP A 322 -26.10 8.64 11.31
N PRO A 323 -25.27 7.73 11.86
CA PRO A 323 -24.46 6.71 11.17
C PRO A 323 -25.30 5.69 10.39
N ALA A 324 -24.70 5.03 9.39
CA ALA A 324 -25.35 3.96 8.66
C ALA A 324 -25.78 2.81 9.60
N ASP A 325 -26.94 2.22 9.35
CA ASP A 325 -27.39 1.06 10.15
C ASP A 325 -26.51 -0.18 9.89
N LEU A 326 -26.08 -0.37 8.64
CA LEU A 326 -25.28 -1.55 8.23
C LEU A 326 -24.33 -1.19 7.09
N TYR A 327 -23.03 -1.50 7.26
CA TYR A 327 -22.07 -1.67 6.18
C TYR A 327 -21.95 -3.16 5.84
N LEU A 328 -22.01 -3.49 4.55
CA LEU A 328 -22.00 -4.89 4.07
C LEU A 328 -21.03 -5.02 2.91
N GLU A 329 -19.94 -5.78 3.11
CA GLU A 329 -18.93 -6.06 2.09
C GLU A 329 -18.12 -7.32 2.43
N GLY A 330 -17.15 -7.64 1.57
CA GLY A 330 -16.20 -8.73 1.75
C GLY A 330 -15.14 -8.47 2.82
N SER A 331 -14.47 -9.53 3.20
CA SER A 331 -13.46 -9.50 4.28
C SER A 331 -12.22 -8.65 3.98
N ASP A 332 -11.94 -8.35 2.72
CA ASP A 332 -10.85 -7.45 2.29
C ASP A 332 -11.10 -5.99 2.69
N GLN A 333 -12.36 -5.61 2.89
CA GLN A 333 -12.73 -4.24 3.22
C GLN A 333 -12.38 -3.81 4.65
N HIS A 334 -11.94 -4.71 5.50
CA HIS A 334 -11.30 -4.34 6.77
C HIS A 334 -10.01 -3.53 6.58
N ARG A 335 -9.32 -3.72 5.45
CA ARG A 335 -8.17 -2.89 5.03
C ARG A 335 -8.53 -1.88 3.93
N GLY A 336 -9.78 -1.72 3.62
CA GLY A 336 -10.31 -0.82 2.62
C GLY A 336 -11.40 0.08 3.19
N TRP A 337 -12.61 -0.03 2.66
CA TRP A 337 -13.72 0.88 2.93
C TRP A 337 -14.15 0.93 4.39
N PHE A 338 -14.19 -0.19 5.11
CA PHE A 338 -14.54 -0.18 6.55
C PHE A 338 -13.56 0.67 7.34
N GLN A 339 -12.25 0.52 7.07
CA GLN A 339 -11.22 1.24 7.78
C GLN A 339 -11.14 2.71 7.35
N SER A 340 -11.21 3.03 6.07
CA SER A 340 -11.17 4.41 5.59
C SER A 340 -12.37 5.22 6.09
N SER A 341 -13.58 4.62 6.05
CA SER A 341 -14.79 5.24 6.62
C SER A 341 -14.70 5.44 8.13
N LEU A 342 -14.14 4.46 8.86
CA LEU A 342 -13.92 4.60 10.31
C LEU A 342 -13.01 5.78 10.63
N LEU A 343 -11.89 5.89 9.93
CA LEU A 343 -10.92 6.96 10.17
C LEU A 343 -11.47 8.34 9.82
N THR A 344 -12.17 8.46 8.71
CA THR A 344 -12.82 9.74 8.35
C THR A 344 -13.96 10.09 9.29
N GLY A 345 -14.82 9.14 9.65
CA GLY A 345 -15.92 9.36 10.59
C GLY A 345 -15.43 9.72 12.00
N THR A 346 -14.41 9.03 12.51
CA THR A 346 -13.81 9.40 13.80
C THR A 346 -13.07 10.72 13.75
N GLY A 347 -12.40 11.03 12.65
CA GLY A 347 -11.70 12.30 12.47
C GLY A 347 -12.63 13.51 12.42
N THR A 348 -13.83 13.36 11.85
CA THR A 348 -14.80 14.45 11.70
C THR A 348 -15.83 14.51 12.84
N HIS A 349 -16.27 13.36 13.35
CA HIS A 349 -17.38 13.27 14.31
C HIS A 349 -17.05 12.54 15.60
N ASN A 350 -15.82 12.09 15.76
CA ASN A 350 -15.36 11.30 16.92
C ASN A 350 -16.21 10.04 17.19
N THR A 351 -16.78 9.44 16.14
CA THR A 351 -17.57 8.21 16.22
C THR A 351 -17.49 7.41 14.91
N ALA A 352 -17.80 6.10 14.98
CA ALA A 352 -17.89 5.28 13.78
C ALA A 352 -19.06 5.72 12.89
N PRO A 353 -18.91 5.76 11.55
CA PRO A 353 -19.97 6.16 10.63
C PRO A 353 -20.99 5.04 10.35
N TYR A 354 -20.90 3.93 11.05
CA TYR A 354 -21.77 2.76 10.93
C TYR A 354 -22.00 2.11 12.29
N ARG A 355 -23.20 1.53 12.47
CA ARG A 355 -23.59 0.82 13.70
C ARG A 355 -23.25 -0.66 13.65
N GLN A 356 -23.34 -1.24 12.46
CA GLN A 356 -23.07 -2.67 12.23
C GLN A 356 -22.20 -2.86 10.98
N VAL A 357 -21.36 -3.86 11.03
CA VAL A 357 -20.58 -4.33 9.87
C VAL A 357 -20.84 -5.80 9.64
N LEU A 358 -21.45 -6.14 8.49
CA LEU A 358 -21.60 -7.50 8.06
C LEU A 358 -20.54 -7.84 7.02
N THR A 359 -19.76 -8.87 7.31
CA THR A 359 -18.66 -9.30 6.44
C THR A 359 -18.99 -10.67 5.84
N HIS A 360 -18.90 -10.75 4.51
CA HIS A 360 -19.01 -12.03 3.80
C HIS A 360 -17.64 -12.52 3.30
N GLY A 361 -17.57 -13.84 3.07
CA GLY A 361 -16.42 -14.48 2.42
C GLY A 361 -16.37 -14.21 0.91
N PHE A 362 -15.30 -14.68 0.27
CA PHE A 362 -15.17 -14.64 -1.18
C PHE A 362 -15.85 -15.82 -1.85
N THR A 363 -16.24 -15.65 -3.10
CA THR A 363 -16.56 -16.78 -3.97
C THR A 363 -15.25 -17.35 -4.51
N VAL A 364 -15.02 -18.64 -4.26
CA VAL A 364 -13.84 -19.40 -4.67
C VAL A 364 -14.21 -20.48 -5.68
N ASP A 365 -13.23 -21.00 -6.42
CA ASP A 365 -13.46 -22.14 -7.32
C ASP A 365 -13.68 -23.45 -6.54
N GLY A 366 -13.88 -24.57 -7.26
CA GLY A 366 -14.12 -25.88 -6.66
C GLY A 366 -12.94 -26.40 -5.82
N ASP A 367 -11.74 -25.86 -6.02
CA ASP A 367 -10.53 -26.20 -5.27
C ASP A 367 -10.24 -25.22 -4.13
N GLY A 368 -11.14 -24.29 -3.84
CA GLY A 368 -10.99 -23.29 -2.79
C GLY A 368 -10.07 -22.12 -3.14
N ARG A 369 -9.71 -21.93 -4.43
CA ARG A 369 -8.84 -20.82 -4.87
C ARG A 369 -9.67 -19.60 -5.22
N LYS A 370 -9.20 -18.43 -4.83
CA LYS A 370 -9.81 -17.15 -5.20
C LYS A 370 -9.94 -17.02 -6.72
N MET A 371 -11.14 -16.67 -7.19
CA MET A 371 -11.37 -16.43 -8.61
C MET A 371 -10.64 -15.19 -9.10
N SER A 372 -9.88 -15.32 -10.19
CA SER A 372 -9.17 -14.21 -10.81
C SER A 372 -9.10 -14.35 -12.33
N LYS A 373 -9.04 -13.22 -13.04
CA LYS A 373 -8.88 -13.21 -14.51
C LYS A 373 -7.56 -13.87 -14.94
N SER A 374 -6.52 -13.72 -14.14
CA SER A 374 -5.20 -14.28 -14.43
C SER A 374 -5.15 -15.80 -14.32
N LEU A 375 -5.95 -16.40 -13.44
CA LEU A 375 -6.09 -17.84 -13.29
C LEU A 375 -7.11 -18.45 -14.27
N GLY A 376 -7.95 -17.64 -14.91
CA GLY A 376 -8.99 -18.10 -15.83
C GLY A 376 -10.12 -18.90 -15.16
N ASN A 377 -10.22 -18.89 -13.83
CA ASN A 377 -11.18 -19.65 -13.03
C ASN A 377 -12.45 -18.88 -12.65
N ILE A 378 -12.70 -17.73 -13.31
CA ILE A 378 -13.88 -16.91 -13.03
C ILE A 378 -15.11 -17.52 -13.70
N ILE A 379 -16.18 -17.65 -12.93
CA ILE A 379 -17.52 -17.95 -13.45
C ILE A 379 -18.33 -16.64 -13.42
N PRO A 380 -18.55 -15.99 -14.59
CA PRO A 380 -19.35 -14.76 -14.63
C PRO A 380 -20.81 -15.05 -14.24
N ALA A 381 -21.39 -14.22 -13.37
CA ALA A 381 -22.79 -14.38 -12.95
C ALA A 381 -23.77 -14.36 -14.11
N GLY A 382 -23.52 -13.51 -15.15
CA GLY A 382 -24.32 -13.47 -16.37
C GLY A 382 -24.31 -14.80 -17.13
N LYS A 383 -23.17 -15.48 -17.22
CA LYS A 383 -23.07 -16.80 -17.84
C LYS A 383 -23.82 -17.84 -17.01
N ALA A 384 -23.62 -17.87 -15.71
CA ALA A 384 -24.32 -18.76 -14.82
C ALA A 384 -25.87 -18.58 -14.91
N MET A 385 -26.35 -17.33 -15.03
CA MET A 385 -27.76 -17.05 -15.23
C MET A 385 -28.28 -17.54 -16.59
N GLN A 386 -27.50 -17.44 -17.65
CA GLN A 386 -27.86 -17.94 -18.98
C GLN A 386 -27.97 -19.48 -19.00
N ASP A 387 -27.02 -20.15 -18.35
CA ASP A 387 -26.92 -21.61 -18.37
C ASP A 387 -27.92 -22.29 -17.40
N LEU A 388 -28.18 -21.68 -16.25
CA LEU A 388 -28.92 -22.31 -15.14
C LEU A 388 -30.27 -21.63 -14.84
N GLY A 389 -30.44 -20.38 -15.27
CA GLY A 389 -31.55 -19.53 -14.86
C GLY A 389 -31.24 -18.74 -13.56
N ALA A 390 -31.83 -17.56 -13.46
CA ALA A 390 -31.60 -16.67 -12.32
C ALA A 390 -32.06 -17.27 -10.97
N ASP A 391 -33.12 -18.10 -10.97
CA ASP A 391 -33.67 -18.67 -9.74
C ASP A 391 -32.74 -19.72 -9.15
N VAL A 392 -32.04 -20.52 -9.96
CA VAL A 392 -31.03 -21.45 -9.51
C VAL A 392 -29.86 -20.71 -8.82
N LEU A 393 -29.41 -19.60 -9.44
CA LEU A 393 -28.34 -18.78 -8.87
C LEU A 393 -28.78 -18.12 -7.55
N ARG A 394 -30.01 -17.61 -7.46
CA ARG A 394 -30.59 -17.08 -6.23
C ARG A 394 -30.67 -18.14 -5.13
N LEU A 395 -31.11 -19.35 -5.49
CA LEU A 395 -31.20 -20.47 -4.55
C LEU A 395 -29.79 -20.86 -4.03
N TYR A 396 -28.80 -20.91 -4.92
CA TYR A 396 -27.40 -21.16 -4.56
C TYR A 396 -26.89 -20.15 -3.54
N VAL A 397 -27.04 -18.85 -3.81
CA VAL A 397 -26.60 -17.79 -2.91
C VAL A 397 -27.35 -17.84 -1.57
N SER A 398 -28.68 -18.06 -1.61
CA SER A 398 -29.51 -18.09 -0.40
C SER A 398 -29.23 -19.31 0.48
N ALA A 399 -28.73 -20.39 -0.09
CA ALA A 399 -28.39 -21.64 0.64
C ALA A 399 -26.96 -21.64 1.18
N ALA A 400 -26.12 -20.70 0.73
CA ALA A 400 -24.73 -20.63 1.12
C ALA A 400 -24.55 -19.93 2.49
N ASP A 401 -23.57 -20.38 3.27
CA ASP A 401 -23.14 -19.68 4.49
C ASP A 401 -22.14 -18.58 4.12
N TYR A 402 -22.63 -17.36 4.02
CA TYR A 402 -21.83 -16.18 3.64
C TYR A 402 -20.71 -15.82 4.62
N ARG A 403 -20.73 -16.36 5.85
CA ARG A 403 -19.70 -16.06 6.88
C ARG A 403 -18.34 -16.65 6.53
N ASN A 404 -18.33 -17.62 5.61
CA ASN A 404 -17.15 -18.30 5.09
C ASN A 404 -17.03 -18.10 3.58
N GLU A 405 -15.96 -18.62 2.99
CA GLU A 405 -15.79 -18.67 1.55
C GLU A 405 -16.86 -19.58 0.92
N ILE A 406 -17.40 -19.17 -0.21
CA ILE A 406 -18.47 -19.86 -0.93
C ILE A 406 -17.89 -20.48 -2.18
N SER A 407 -17.81 -21.81 -2.25
CA SER A 407 -17.34 -22.50 -3.44
C SER A 407 -18.37 -22.47 -4.56
N ALA A 408 -17.95 -22.11 -5.76
CA ALA A 408 -18.73 -22.15 -6.99
C ALA A 408 -18.05 -23.06 -8.01
N SER A 409 -18.78 -24.10 -8.43
CA SER A 409 -18.35 -25.05 -9.47
C SER A 409 -19.57 -25.61 -10.22
N ASP A 410 -19.34 -26.19 -11.39
CA ASP A 410 -20.40 -26.82 -12.18
C ASP A 410 -21.12 -27.91 -11.40
N GLU A 411 -20.41 -28.66 -10.56
CA GLU A 411 -21.00 -29.69 -9.73
C GLU A 411 -21.96 -29.12 -8.69
N ILE A 412 -21.57 -28.05 -8.01
CA ILE A 412 -22.39 -27.35 -7.01
C ILE A 412 -23.63 -26.76 -7.67
N PHE A 413 -23.48 -26.12 -8.82
CA PHE A 413 -24.61 -25.60 -9.57
C PHE A 413 -25.55 -26.67 -10.06
N LYS A 414 -25.04 -27.85 -10.49
CA LYS A 414 -25.86 -29.00 -10.87
C LYS A 414 -26.67 -29.48 -9.67
N ARG A 415 -26.07 -29.65 -8.50
CA ARG A 415 -26.78 -30.05 -7.26
C ARG A 415 -27.88 -29.04 -6.89
N THR A 416 -27.58 -27.74 -7.02
CA THR A 416 -28.56 -26.65 -6.78
C THR A 416 -29.72 -26.73 -7.79
N SER A 417 -29.43 -26.97 -9.07
CA SER A 417 -30.42 -27.16 -10.13
C SER A 417 -31.33 -28.36 -9.84
N ASP A 418 -30.76 -29.47 -9.37
CA ASP A 418 -31.54 -30.68 -9.01
C ASP A 418 -32.44 -30.42 -7.80
N ALA A 419 -31.94 -29.65 -6.81
CA ALA A 419 -32.76 -29.19 -5.69
C ALA A 419 -33.92 -28.28 -6.15
N TYR A 420 -33.61 -27.31 -7.03
CA TYR A 420 -34.61 -26.39 -7.59
C TYR A 420 -35.73 -27.13 -8.33
N ARG A 421 -35.42 -28.14 -9.14
CA ARG A 421 -36.42 -28.93 -9.89
C ARG A 421 -37.40 -29.63 -8.98
N ARG A 422 -37.03 -30.00 -7.77
CA ARG A 422 -37.89 -30.64 -6.78
C ARG A 422 -38.94 -29.69 -6.21
N ILE A 423 -38.65 -28.40 -6.13
CA ILE A 423 -39.58 -27.39 -5.56
C ILE A 423 -40.88 -27.29 -6.36
N PRO A 424 -40.89 -27.09 -7.70
CA PRO A 424 -42.12 -27.07 -8.48
C PRO A 424 -42.85 -28.39 -8.48
N GLN A 425 -42.13 -29.56 -8.46
CA GLN A 425 -42.72 -30.88 -8.39
C GLN A 425 -43.52 -31.06 -7.10
N HIS A 426 -42.96 -30.65 -5.96
CA HIS A 426 -43.66 -30.67 -4.70
C HIS A 426 -44.79 -29.65 -4.66
N GLY A 427 -44.63 -28.47 -5.20
CA GLY A 427 -45.67 -27.46 -5.34
C GLY A 427 -46.85 -27.93 -6.16
N ALA A 428 -46.60 -28.62 -7.28
CA ALA A 428 -47.65 -29.23 -8.11
C ALA A 428 -48.39 -30.39 -7.38
N LEU A 429 -47.66 -31.18 -6.60
CA LEU A 429 -48.26 -32.21 -5.76
C LEU A 429 -49.18 -31.58 -4.68
N PHE A 430 -48.71 -30.51 -4.05
CA PHE A 430 -49.50 -29.72 -3.10
C PHE A 430 -50.76 -29.14 -3.72
N ALA A 431 -50.64 -28.50 -4.87
CA ALA A 431 -51.75 -27.90 -5.58
C ALA A 431 -52.79 -28.97 -6.00
N ARG A 432 -52.33 -30.20 -6.31
CA ARG A 432 -53.22 -31.34 -6.59
C ARG A 432 -53.87 -31.86 -5.32
N GLN A 433 -53.17 -31.91 -4.21
CA GLN A 433 -53.73 -32.38 -2.93
C GLN A 433 -54.69 -31.33 -2.36
N SER A 434 -54.38 -30.05 -2.38
CA SER A 434 -55.26 -28.97 -1.92
C SER A 434 -56.58 -28.88 -2.73
N ARG A 435 -56.55 -29.18 -4.04
CA ARG A 435 -57.78 -29.28 -4.87
C ARG A 435 -58.69 -30.47 -4.52
N ARG A 436 -58.19 -31.47 -3.81
CA ARG A 436 -58.97 -32.60 -3.33
C ARG A 436 -59.65 -32.36 -2.00
N PHE A 437 -59.31 -31.29 -1.28
CA PHE A 437 -59.94 -30.90 -0.02
C PHE A 437 -61.17 -30.04 -0.27
N ARG A 438 -62.30 -30.47 0.14
CA ARG A 438 -63.53 -29.66 0.19
C ARG A 438 -63.53 -28.80 1.46
N PRO A 439 -64.07 -27.57 1.45
CA PRO A 439 -64.23 -26.77 2.65
C PRO A 439 -65.16 -27.53 3.63
N GLY A 440 -64.60 -28.16 4.63
CA GLY A 440 -65.35 -28.99 5.59
C GLY A 440 -64.50 -30.10 6.22
N ASP A 441 -63.45 -30.52 5.61
CA ASP A 441 -62.58 -31.61 6.13
C ASP A 441 -61.57 -31.06 7.17
N ARG A 442 -62.01 -30.93 8.43
CA ARG A 442 -61.24 -30.29 9.51
C ARG A 442 -60.07 -31.08 10.04
N LEU A 443 -59.84 -32.30 9.66
CA LEU A 443 -58.91 -33.20 10.39
C LEU A 443 -57.58 -33.51 9.70
N LEU A 444 -57.35 -33.08 8.48
CA LEU A 444 -56.12 -33.41 7.73
C LEU A 444 -55.20 -32.21 7.47
N ALA A 445 -55.66 -30.99 7.67
CA ALA A 445 -54.86 -29.78 7.38
C ALA A 445 -53.60 -29.69 8.25
N GLY A 446 -53.67 -30.02 9.54
CA GLY A 446 -52.53 -29.96 10.44
C GLY A 446 -51.45 -30.99 10.18
N ARG A 447 -51.85 -32.21 9.77
CA ARG A 447 -50.87 -33.28 9.42
C ARG A 447 -50.19 -33.03 8.07
N THR A 448 -50.90 -32.47 7.11
CA THR A 448 -50.36 -32.17 5.77
C THR A 448 -49.36 -31.00 5.84
N VAL A 449 -49.64 -30.02 6.67
CA VAL A 449 -48.72 -28.87 6.89
C VAL A 449 -47.44 -29.34 7.61
N ALA A 450 -47.54 -30.23 8.61
CA ALA A 450 -46.37 -30.75 9.32
C ALA A 450 -45.46 -31.61 8.41
N VAL A 451 -46.03 -32.43 7.53
CA VAL A 451 -45.27 -33.24 6.56
C VAL A 451 -44.63 -32.36 5.48
N SER A 452 -45.31 -31.28 5.07
CA SER A 452 -44.74 -30.28 4.16
C SER A 452 -43.55 -29.58 4.71
N TYR A 453 -43.61 -29.14 5.96
CA TYR A 453 -42.53 -28.41 6.59
C TYR A 453 -41.27 -29.25 6.74
N THR A 454 -41.42 -30.54 7.04
CA THR A 454 -40.29 -31.50 7.13
C THR A 454 -39.66 -31.83 5.78
N HIS A 455 -40.38 -31.68 4.66
CA HIS A 455 -39.87 -31.91 3.32
C HIS A 455 -39.34 -30.60 2.65
N LEU A 456 -39.74 -29.45 3.15
CA LEU A 456 -39.23 -28.14 2.70
C LEU A 456 -38.00 -27.64 3.47
N THR A 457 -37.74 -28.19 4.65
CA THR A 457 -36.45 -28.03 5.29
C THR A 457 -35.43 -28.83 4.48
N LEU A 458 -34.81 -28.19 3.52
CA LEU A 458 -33.58 -28.67 2.94
C LEU A 458 -32.65 -29.11 4.08
N PRO A 459 -32.01 -30.28 3.98
CA PRO A 459 -31.04 -30.67 5.00
C PRO A 459 -29.98 -29.59 5.08
N THR A 460 -29.99 -28.86 6.18
CA THR A 460 -29.00 -27.82 6.51
C THR A 460 -27.61 -28.40 6.81
N LYS A 461 -27.39 -29.67 6.49
CA LYS A 461 -26.10 -30.32 6.48
C LYS A 461 -25.82 -30.83 5.08
N VAL A 462 -25.32 -29.97 4.21
CA VAL A 462 -24.38 -30.40 3.20
C VAL A 462 -23.01 -30.41 3.90
N THR A 463 -22.69 -31.58 4.47
CA THR A 463 -21.31 -31.87 4.83
C THR A 463 -20.56 -32.00 3.51
N VAL A 464 -19.61 -31.09 3.28
CA VAL A 464 -18.61 -31.17 2.22
C VAL A 464 -17.64 -32.31 2.57
#